data_1c336e9af56ef220a30bbb5ac8621ec3
#
_entry.id   1c336e9af56ef220a30bbb5ac8621ec3
#
_cell.length_a   1.000
_cell.length_b   1.000
_cell.length_c   1.000
_cell.angle_alpha   90.00
_cell.angle_beta   90.00
_cell.angle_gamma   90.00
#
_symmetry.space_group_name_H-M   'P 1'
#
loop_
_entity.id
_entity.type
_entity.pdbx_description
1 polymer ?
#
loop_
_entity_poly.entity_id
_entity_poly.type
_entity_poly.pdbx_seq_one_letter_code
_entity_poly.pdbx_strand_id
1 'polypeptide(L)'
;MRVFKSPRFWLPLGFLLILISASFIVPAVYPELLEPGPPYLKDEAGKIIADPPYTMEEMKPLGSDKLGRNLFYLLLSGAKYTLLSAIIIALLRMAGGFAFGMVYAFLPNWARQMIKGIGDTFNFIPLAIIAFVLLTPLQLAFEAEAMFSFRFLVIEVFVIAIIVIPSLGLYIGEEMKEYLKNDFVSVSRQIGASKYYIIKRHLRPQFSRHALVMFSEQISQTLYLLIQLGVLHICLGGLKIAEFGIMEHIPEYFSYTNEWAATMSINIQMVFLHTWLVLTPLIFFATAIFCINEVTRFLKEVLLEDNHPVEEAKPHSKQMPPSSMFDDPFTFTNRSREEFH
;
A
#
# COMPACT_ATOMS: atom_id res chain seq x y z
N MET A 1 8.94 -7.93 -22.01
CA MET A 1 7.96 -7.55 -23.06
C MET A 1 6.57 -8.21 -22.93
N ARG A 2 6.40 -9.34 -22.22
CA ARG A 2 5.08 -9.98 -21.99
C ARG A 2 4.15 -9.14 -21.08
N VAL A 3 4.68 -8.38 -20.13
CA VAL A 3 3.91 -7.52 -19.20
C VAL A 3 2.99 -6.56 -19.96
N PHE A 4 3.51 -5.89 -20.97
CA PHE A 4 2.77 -4.83 -21.71
C PHE A 4 1.75 -5.34 -22.74
N LYS A 5 1.61 -6.65 -22.93
CA LYS A 5 0.64 -7.23 -23.89
C LYS A 5 -0.60 -7.84 -23.25
N SER A 6 -0.66 -7.92 -21.91
CA SER A 6 -1.78 -8.56 -21.22
C SER A 6 -2.89 -7.58 -20.87
N PRO A 7 -4.16 -7.87 -21.24
CA PRO A 7 -5.30 -7.07 -20.84
C PRO A 7 -5.50 -7.06 -19.31
N ARG A 8 -5.09 -8.12 -18.59
CA ARG A 8 -5.15 -8.20 -17.12
C ARG A 8 -4.33 -7.12 -16.41
N PHE A 9 -3.28 -6.62 -17.07
CA PHE A 9 -2.49 -5.51 -16.55
C PHE A 9 -3.13 -4.16 -16.88
N TRP A 10 -3.56 -3.98 -18.15
CA TRP A 10 -4.03 -2.69 -18.63
C TRP A 10 -5.44 -2.32 -18.18
N LEU A 11 -6.33 -3.30 -17.94
CA LEU A 11 -7.69 -3.01 -17.46
C LEU A 11 -7.69 -2.31 -16.10
N PRO A 12 -7.11 -2.88 -15.02
CA PRO A 12 -7.11 -2.23 -13.71
C PRO A 12 -6.25 -0.96 -13.69
N LEU A 13 -5.10 -0.95 -14.36
CA LEU A 13 -4.25 0.23 -14.45
C LEU A 13 -4.94 1.35 -15.24
N GLY A 14 -5.56 1.02 -16.38
CA GLY A 14 -6.31 1.97 -17.21
C GLY A 14 -7.48 2.57 -16.46
N PHE A 15 -8.22 1.78 -15.68
CA PHE A 15 -9.29 2.29 -14.82
C PHE A 15 -8.77 3.33 -13.82
N LEU A 16 -7.66 3.05 -13.13
CA LEU A 16 -7.06 4.00 -12.19
C LEU A 16 -6.57 5.27 -12.88
N LEU A 17 -5.96 5.15 -14.07
CA LEU A 17 -5.52 6.30 -14.85
C LEU A 17 -6.70 7.16 -15.33
N ILE A 18 -7.80 6.53 -15.76
CA ILE A 18 -9.04 7.24 -16.14
C ILE A 18 -9.60 7.97 -14.92
N LEU A 19 -9.65 7.31 -13.76
CA LEU A 19 -10.15 7.90 -12.52
C LEU A 19 -9.32 9.12 -12.10
N ILE A 20 -7.99 9.01 -12.14
CA ILE A 20 -7.08 10.14 -11.86
C ILE A 20 -7.29 11.25 -12.89
N SER A 21 -7.36 10.95 -14.19
CA SER A 21 -7.56 11.95 -15.25
C SER A 21 -8.90 12.67 -15.09
N ALA A 22 -9.97 11.91 -14.85
CA ALA A 22 -11.31 12.47 -14.61
C ALA A 22 -11.33 13.37 -13.37
N SER A 23 -10.56 13.04 -12.33
CA SER A 23 -10.42 13.86 -11.11
C SER A 23 -9.81 15.25 -11.35
N PHE A 24 -9.06 15.45 -12.43
CA PHE A 24 -8.57 16.76 -12.84
C PHE A 24 -9.52 17.45 -13.82
N ILE A 25 -10.04 16.69 -14.80
CA ILE A 25 -10.84 17.23 -15.90
C ILE A 25 -12.20 17.70 -15.41
N VAL A 26 -12.90 16.88 -14.61
CA VAL A 26 -14.29 17.18 -14.20
C VAL A 26 -14.39 18.49 -13.40
N PRO A 27 -13.58 18.74 -12.35
CA PRO A 27 -13.62 20.00 -11.62
C PRO A 27 -13.20 21.21 -12.46
N ALA A 28 -12.37 21.02 -13.48
CA ALA A 28 -11.89 22.10 -14.35
C ALA A 28 -12.92 22.50 -15.43
N VAL A 29 -13.71 21.53 -15.91
CA VAL A 29 -14.68 21.77 -17.00
C VAL A 29 -16.08 22.05 -16.44
N TYR A 30 -16.44 21.44 -15.32
CA TYR A 30 -17.76 21.51 -14.69
C TYR A 30 -17.65 21.87 -13.20
N PRO A 31 -17.14 23.06 -12.84
CA PRO A 31 -16.99 23.47 -11.43
C PRO A 31 -18.32 23.51 -10.68
N GLU A 32 -19.42 23.79 -11.36
CA GLU A 32 -20.78 23.83 -10.82
C GLU A 32 -21.23 22.50 -10.19
N LEU A 33 -20.65 21.37 -10.60
CA LEU A 33 -20.99 20.06 -10.02
C LEU A 33 -20.46 19.89 -8.59
N LEU A 34 -19.55 20.73 -8.15
CA LEU A 34 -18.96 20.73 -6.81
C LEU A 34 -19.54 21.84 -5.91
N GLU A 35 -20.34 22.72 -6.46
CA GLU A 35 -21.02 23.77 -5.70
C GLU A 35 -22.10 23.16 -4.79
N PRO A 36 -22.42 23.81 -3.66
CA PRO A 36 -23.52 23.41 -2.82
C PRO A 36 -24.83 23.35 -3.63
N GLY A 37 -25.56 22.27 -3.49
CA GLY A 37 -26.86 22.11 -4.12
C GLY A 37 -27.94 22.99 -3.45
N PRO A 38 -29.18 22.91 -3.93
CA PRO A 38 -30.26 23.62 -3.31
C PRO A 38 -30.43 23.19 -1.85
N PRO A 39 -30.70 24.14 -0.92
CA PRO A 39 -30.87 23.83 0.49
C PRO A 39 -32.08 22.95 0.78
N TYR A 40 -33.06 22.93 -0.13
CA TYR A 40 -34.27 22.10 -0.06
C TYR A 40 -34.71 21.72 -1.45
N LEU A 41 -35.13 20.46 -1.62
CA LEU A 41 -35.88 20.03 -2.80
C LEU A 41 -37.39 20.40 -2.61
N LYS A 42 -37.98 20.98 -3.65
CA LYS A 42 -39.38 21.38 -3.66
C LYS A 42 -40.12 20.63 -4.76
N ASP A 43 -41.41 20.29 -4.51
CA ASP A 43 -42.28 19.78 -5.55
C ASP A 43 -42.77 20.91 -6.48
N GLU A 44 -43.57 20.55 -7.47
CA GLU A 44 -44.15 21.52 -8.43
C GLU A 44 -45.09 22.55 -7.73
N ALA A 45 -45.59 22.22 -6.54
CA ALA A 45 -46.41 23.08 -5.72
C ALA A 45 -45.60 23.99 -4.78
N GLY A 46 -44.27 23.91 -4.81
CA GLY A 46 -43.37 24.71 -3.97
C GLY A 46 -43.20 24.20 -2.53
N LYS A 47 -43.78 23.02 -2.21
CA LYS A 47 -43.64 22.38 -0.91
C LYS A 47 -42.28 21.67 -0.80
N ILE A 48 -41.61 21.82 0.35
CA ILE A 48 -40.35 21.13 0.66
C ILE A 48 -40.62 19.62 0.74
N ILE A 49 -39.85 18.85 -0.06
CA ILE A 49 -39.93 17.38 -0.11
C ILE A 49 -38.79 16.76 0.68
N ALA A 50 -37.58 17.31 0.56
CA ALA A 50 -36.38 16.80 1.20
C ALA A 50 -35.36 17.90 1.50
N ASP A 51 -34.50 17.64 2.47
CA ASP A 51 -33.32 18.42 2.84
C ASP A 51 -32.05 17.54 2.73
N PRO A 52 -30.86 18.13 2.53
CA PRO A 52 -29.64 17.37 2.46
C PRO A 52 -29.33 16.62 3.79
N PRO A 53 -28.74 15.43 3.74
CA PRO A 53 -28.18 14.75 2.55
C PRO A 53 -29.24 14.01 1.72
N TYR A 54 -29.30 14.31 0.42
CA TYR A 54 -30.23 13.68 -0.52
C TYR A 54 -29.87 12.24 -0.79
N THR A 55 -30.89 11.38 -0.89
CA THR A 55 -30.73 9.96 -1.22
C THR A 55 -30.34 9.75 -2.68
N MET A 56 -29.97 8.51 -3.04
CA MET A 56 -29.66 8.14 -4.44
C MET A 56 -30.86 8.29 -5.39
N GLU A 57 -32.09 8.25 -4.87
CA GLU A 57 -33.31 8.45 -5.66
C GLU A 57 -33.54 9.94 -5.95
N GLU A 58 -33.25 10.79 -4.98
CA GLU A 58 -33.43 12.25 -5.06
C GLU A 58 -32.33 12.92 -5.86
N MET A 59 -31.08 12.44 -5.74
CA MET A 59 -29.93 12.98 -6.48
C MET A 59 -29.04 11.86 -7.02
N LYS A 60 -29.12 11.61 -8.31
CA LYS A 60 -28.30 10.59 -9.00
C LYS A 60 -26.88 11.07 -9.22
N PRO A 61 -25.85 10.15 -9.25
CA PRO A 61 -25.96 8.71 -9.10
C PRO A 61 -25.84 8.21 -7.67
N LEU A 62 -25.22 8.94 -6.73
CA LEU A 62 -24.85 8.46 -5.39
C LEU A 62 -25.45 9.31 -4.25
N GLY A 63 -26.43 10.14 -4.54
CA GLY A 63 -26.97 11.07 -3.56
C GLY A 63 -26.08 12.31 -3.36
N SER A 64 -26.28 13.02 -2.24
CA SER A 64 -25.50 14.20 -1.89
C SER A 64 -24.84 14.05 -0.53
N ASP A 65 -23.87 14.93 -0.26
CA ASP A 65 -23.36 15.19 1.08
C ASP A 65 -24.31 16.13 1.88
N LYS A 66 -23.90 16.50 3.08
CA LYS A 66 -24.64 17.39 3.98
C LYS A 66 -24.90 18.79 3.39
N LEU A 67 -24.09 19.23 2.44
CA LEU A 67 -24.22 20.53 1.77
C LEU A 67 -25.01 20.45 0.46
N GLY A 68 -25.63 19.30 0.16
CA GLY A 68 -26.32 19.09 -1.10
C GLY A 68 -25.42 18.90 -2.31
N ARG A 69 -24.09 18.80 -2.14
CA ARG A 69 -23.14 18.55 -3.24
C ARG A 69 -23.24 17.10 -3.68
N ASN A 70 -23.21 16.86 -4.98
CA ASN A 70 -23.28 15.51 -5.51
C ASN A 70 -22.08 14.66 -5.07
N LEU A 71 -22.38 13.57 -4.33
CA LEU A 71 -21.35 12.71 -3.69
C LEU A 71 -20.43 12.04 -4.71
N PHE A 72 -20.93 11.66 -5.90
CA PHE A 72 -20.12 11.05 -6.94
C PHE A 72 -19.04 12.00 -7.47
N TYR A 73 -19.42 13.23 -7.81
CA TYR A 73 -18.46 14.21 -8.33
C TYR A 73 -17.48 14.66 -7.24
N LEU A 74 -17.93 14.70 -5.99
CA LEU A 74 -17.09 14.99 -4.84
C LEU A 74 -15.97 13.94 -4.70
N LEU A 75 -16.33 12.66 -4.69
CA LEU A 75 -15.38 11.55 -4.62
C LEU A 75 -14.48 11.47 -5.85
N LEU A 76 -15.03 11.75 -7.03
CA LEU A 76 -14.25 11.80 -8.25
C LEU A 76 -13.19 12.92 -8.17
N SER A 77 -13.56 14.11 -7.71
CA SER A 77 -12.61 15.21 -7.54
C SER A 77 -11.54 14.94 -6.49
N GLY A 78 -11.88 14.21 -5.42
CA GLY A 78 -10.99 13.80 -4.34
C GLY A 78 -9.99 12.69 -4.73
N ALA A 79 -10.28 11.93 -5.78
CA ALA A 79 -9.48 10.77 -6.20
C ALA A 79 -8.00 11.13 -6.46
N LYS A 80 -7.71 12.30 -7.05
CA LYS A 80 -6.33 12.78 -7.27
C LYS A 80 -5.55 12.89 -5.97
N TYR A 81 -6.16 13.42 -4.92
CA TYR A 81 -5.48 13.58 -3.63
C TYR A 81 -5.21 12.23 -2.98
N THR A 82 -6.19 11.33 -2.96
CA THR A 82 -6.04 9.99 -2.39
C THR A 82 -5.02 9.15 -3.17
N LEU A 83 -5.18 9.03 -4.50
CA LEU A 83 -4.35 8.13 -5.30
C LEU A 83 -2.94 8.67 -5.52
N LEU A 84 -2.77 9.96 -5.84
CA LEU A 84 -1.43 10.53 -6.03
C LEU A 84 -0.64 10.57 -4.72
N SER A 85 -1.28 10.92 -3.60
CA SER A 85 -0.61 10.86 -2.30
C SER A 85 -0.18 9.44 -1.96
N ALA A 86 -1.02 8.43 -2.21
CA ALA A 86 -0.65 7.03 -1.99
C ALA A 86 0.55 6.60 -2.85
N ILE A 87 0.60 7.03 -4.11
CA ILE A 87 1.74 6.77 -5.01
C ILE A 87 3.01 7.47 -4.51
N ILE A 88 2.92 8.75 -4.12
CA ILE A 88 4.06 9.53 -3.62
C ILE A 88 4.58 8.94 -2.32
N ILE A 89 3.70 8.61 -1.37
CA ILE A 89 4.07 7.96 -0.10
C ILE A 89 4.78 6.63 -0.37
N ALA A 90 4.23 5.79 -1.27
CA ALA A 90 4.84 4.52 -1.65
C ALA A 90 6.24 4.71 -2.28
N LEU A 91 6.44 5.72 -3.14
CA LEU A 91 7.75 6.06 -3.71
C LEU A 91 8.76 6.46 -2.62
N LEU A 92 8.35 7.32 -1.69
CA LEU A 92 9.20 7.75 -0.58
C LEU A 92 9.57 6.57 0.33
N ARG A 93 8.60 5.70 0.67
CA ARG A 93 8.83 4.47 1.44
C ARG A 93 9.82 3.55 0.75
N MET A 94 9.64 3.32 -0.55
CA MET A 94 10.55 2.47 -1.33
C MET A 94 11.95 3.05 -1.39
N ALA A 95 12.10 4.34 -1.69
CA ALA A 95 13.41 4.99 -1.75
C ALA A 95 14.12 4.94 -0.38
N GLY A 96 13.42 5.32 0.69
CA GLY A 96 13.94 5.26 2.05
C GLY A 96 14.21 3.83 2.53
N GLY A 97 13.30 2.90 2.27
CA GLY A 97 13.43 1.49 2.63
C GLY A 97 14.61 0.82 1.93
N PHE A 98 14.82 1.07 0.64
CA PHE A 98 16.00 0.57 -0.08
C PHE A 98 17.30 1.18 0.45
N ALA A 99 17.33 2.49 0.72
CA ALA A 99 18.52 3.15 1.28
C ALA A 99 18.84 2.57 2.67
N PHE A 100 17.86 2.45 3.54
CA PHE A 100 18.01 1.88 4.87
C PHE A 100 18.40 0.39 4.80
N GLY A 101 17.70 -0.42 3.99
CA GLY A 101 17.98 -1.84 3.82
C GLY A 101 19.39 -2.11 3.27
N MET A 102 19.85 -1.28 2.34
CA MET A 102 21.22 -1.36 1.83
C MET A 102 22.25 -1.11 2.93
N VAL A 103 22.08 -0.07 3.74
CA VAL A 103 22.97 0.20 4.88
C VAL A 103 22.93 -0.97 5.86
N TYR A 104 21.72 -1.42 6.23
CA TYR A 104 21.49 -2.51 7.16
C TYR A 104 22.17 -3.82 6.72
N ALA A 105 22.09 -4.19 5.43
CA ALA A 105 22.68 -5.43 4.91
C ALA A 105 24.21 -5.51 5.11
N PHE A 106 24.89 -4.37 5.16
CA PHE A 106 26.35 -4.29 5.33
C PHE A 106 26.80 -3.97 6.76
N LEU A 107 25.88 -3.83 7.73
CA LEU A 107 26.20 -3.60 9.12
C LEU A 107 26.81 -4.86 9.78
N PRO A 108 27.64 -4.69 10.84
CA PRO A 108 28.11 -5.80 11.66
C PRO A 108 26.96 -6.47 12.42
N ASN A 109 27.14 -7.75 12.81
CA ASN A 109 26.09 -8.56 13.40
C ASN A 109 25.44 -7.93 14.66
N TRP A 110 26.27 -7.33 15.54
CA TRP A 110 25.78 -6.71 16.76
C TRP A 110 24.81 -5.53 16.50
N ALA A 111 25.18 -4.65 15.55
CA ALA A 111 24.34 -3.51 15.20
C ALA A 111 23.03 -3.94 14.54
N ARG A 112 23.07 -4.98 13.68
CA ARG A 112 21.88 -5.55 13.07
C ARG A 112 20.92 -6.14 14.10
N GLN A 113 21.44 -6.91 15.06
CA GLN A 113 20.63 -7.49 16.14
C GLN A 113 19.92 -6.41 16.98
N MET A 114 20.63 -5.32 17.29
CA MET A 114 20.03 -4.19 18.00
C MET A 114 18.90 -3.54 17.20
N ILE A 115 19.17 -3.20 15.93
CA ILE A 115 18.18 -2.55 15.06
C ILE A 115 16.97 -3.48 14.84
N LYS A 116 17.21 -4.77 14.63
CA LYS A 116 16.15 -5.76 14.46
C LYS A 116 15.30 -5.88 15.74
N GLY A 117 15.90 -5.97 16.91
CA GLY A 117 15.17 -6.04 18.17
C GLY A 117 14.27 -4.83 18.41
N ILE A 118 14.76 -3.62 18.09
CA ILE A 118 13.96 -2.39 18.16
C ILE A 118 12.82 -2.46 17.13
N GLY A 119 13.12 -2.81 15.86
CA GLY A 119 12.12 -2.89 14.79
C GLY A 119 11.03 -3.90 15.09
N ASP A 120 11.38 -5.09 15.58
CA ASP A 120 10.42 -6.12 15.95
C ASP A 120 9.49 -5.65 17.07
N THR A 121 9.99 -4.88 18.04
CA THR A 121 9.17 -4.27 19.10
C THR A 121 8.15 -3.29 18.53
N PHE A 122 8.55 -2.43 17.61
CA PHE A 122 7.64 -1.47 16.97
C PHE A 122 6.57 -2.15 16.09
N ASN A 123 6.84 -3.31 15.53
CA ASN A 123 5.88 -4.06 14.71
C ASN A 123 4.66 -4.58 15.50
N PHE A 124 4.73 -4.65 16.84
CA PHE A 124 3.58 -4.98 17.67
C PHE A 124 2.56 -3.84 17.82
N ILE A 125 2.97 -2.60 17.53
CA ILE A 125 2.08 -1.44 17.60
C ILE A 125 1.40 -1.25 16.23
N PRO A 126 0.06 -1.20 16.16
CA PRO A 126 -0.63 -0.91 14.89
C PRO A 126 -0.15 0.40 14.29
N LEU A 127 0.22 0.36 13.00
CA LEU A 127 0.79 1.50 12.28
C LEU A 127 -0.11 2.74 12.34
N ALA A 128 -1.44 2.53 12.29
CA ALA A 128 -2.40 3.62 12.37
C ALA A 128 -2.34 4.38 13.70
N ILE A 129 -2.04 3.69 14.83
CA ILE A 129 -1.90 4.31 16.13
C ILE A 129 -0.64 5.17 16.18
N ILE A 130 0.48 4.67 15.66
CA ILE A 130 1.73 5.44 15.57
C ILE A 130 1.51 6.69 14.73
N ALA A 131 0.90 6.54 13.56
CA ALA A 131 0.60 7.64 12.66
C ALA A 131 -0.35 8.65 13.30
N PHE A 132 -1.40 8.19 13.99
CA PHE A 132 -2.34 9.03 14.71
C PHE A 132 -1.64 9.90 15.76
N VAL A 133 -0.83 9.30 16.64
CA VAL A 133 -0.12 10.02 17.70
C VAL A 133 0.82 11.09 17.11
N LEU A 134 1.50 10.78 16.01
CA LEU A 134 2.44 11.72 15.38
C LEU A 134 1.74 12.83 14.58
N LEU A 135 0.57 12.54 13.98
CA LEU A 135 -0.16 13.50 13.16
C LEU A 135 -1.14 14.35 13.94
N THR A 136 -1.61 13.90 15.13
CA THR A 136 -2.55 14.68 15.95
C THR A 136 -2.05 16.10 16.28
N PRO A 137 -0.80 16.32 16.73
CA PRO A 137 -0.31 17.68 16.98
C PRO A 137 -0.30 18.56 15.71
N LEU A 138 -0.06 17.94 14.56
CA LEU A 138 -0.07 18.61 13.28
C LEU A 138 -1.49 19.00 12.86
N GLN A 139 -2.46 18.12 13.07
CA GLN A 139 -3.88 18.39 12.83
C GLN A 139 -4.39 19.53 13.73
N LEU A 140 -4.05 19.54 15.01
CA LEU A 140 -4.40 20.62 15.93
C LEU A 140 -3.79 21.96 15.52
N ALA A 141 -2.55 21.98 15.02
CA ALA A 141 -1.91 23.19 14.52
C ALA A 141 -2.59 23.68 13.23
N PHE A 142 -3.12 22.78 12.41
CA PHE A 142 -3.87 23.13 11.21
C PHE A 142 -5.25 23.71 11.55
N GLU A 143 -5.96 23.12 12.50
CA GLU A 143 -7.25 23.61 13.00
C GLU A 143 -7.13 25.02 13.62
N ALA A 144 -6.02 25.29 14.31
CA ALA A 144 -5.70 26.60 14.87
C ALA A 144 -5.23 27.63 13.83
N GLU A 145 -5.39 27.37 12.53
CA GLU A 145 -4.98 28.23 11.41
C GLU A 145 -3.48 28.59 11.34
N ALA A 146 -2.65 27.89 12.11
CA ALA A 146 -1.22 28.11 12.12
C ALA A 146 -0.51 27.59 10.85
N MET A 147 -1.25 26.90 9.94
CA MET A 147 -0.66 26.27 8.78
C MET A 147 -1.61 26.27 7.57
N PHE A 148 -1.05 26.51 6.36
CA PHE A 148 -1.79 26.38 5.11
C PHE A 148 -1.99 24.90 4.69
N SER A 149 -3.14 24.59 4.09
CA SER A 149 -3.52 23.23 3.65
C SER A 149 -2.46 22.50 2.85
N PHE A 150 -1.82 23.15 1.88
CA PHE A 150 -0.78 22.53 1.07
C PHE A 150 0.46 22.16 1.89
N ARG A 151 0.89 23.04 2.79
CA ARG A 151 2.03 22.74 3.69
C ARG A 151 1.71 21.59 4.63
N PHE A 152 0.50 21.55 5.16
CA PHE A 152 0.00 20.46 5.98
C PHE A 152 0.05 19.12 5.21
N LEU A 153 -0.54 19.07 4.01
CA LEU A 153 -0.55 17.89 3.15
C LEU A 153 0.88 17.37 2.88
N VAL A 154 1.82 18.24 2.58
CA VAL A 154 3.21 17.85 2.31
C VAL A 154 3.86 17.22 3.54
N ILE A 155 3.73 17.84 4.72
CA ILE A 155 4.29 17.31 5.97
C ILE A 155 3.65 15.96 6.32
N GLU A 156 2.35 15.86 6.18
CA GLU A 156 1.57 14.64 6.44
C GLU A 156 2.05 13.46 5.55
N VAL A 157 2.20 13.69 4.25
CA VAL A 157 2.76 12.72 3.30
C VAL A 157 4.14 12.24 3.73
N PHE A 158 5.02 13.15 4.15
CA PHE A 158 6.36 12.81 4.63
C PHE A 158 6.32 12.01 5.94
N VAL A 159 5.49 12.42 6.92
CA VAL A 159 5.36 11.70 8.20
C VAL A 159 4.85 10.27 7.96
N ILE A 160 3.78 10.11 7.17
CA ILE A 160 3.23 8.79 6.81
C ILE A 160 4.25 7.92 6.06
N ALA A 161 5.11 8.52 5.23
CA ALA A 161 6.17 7.78 4.55
C ALA A 161 7.27 7.33 5.52
N ILE A 162 7.78 8.23 6.37
CA ILE A 162 8.92 7.98 7.27
C ILE A 162 8.63 6.91 8.29
N ILE A 163 7.42 6.84 8.84
CA ILE A 163 7.04 5.86 9.88
C ILE A 163 7.26 4.41 9.41
N VAL A 164 7.06 4.13 8.12
CA VAL A 164 7.15 2.77 7.55
C VAL A 164 8.57 2.43 7.10
N ILE A 165 9.42 3.43 6.83
CA ILE A 165 10.79 3.21 6.31
C ILE A 165 11.61 2.23 7.16
N PRO A 166 11.62 2.28 8.51
CA PRO A 166 12.41 1.35 9.30
C PRO A 166 11.98 -0.11 9.12
N SER A 167 10.69 -0.41 9.19
CA SER A 167 10.17 -1.79 9.04
C SER A 167 10.35 -2.32 7.62
N LEU A 168 10.06 -1.51 6.61
CA LEU A 168 10.28 -1.86 5.20
C LEU A 168 11.77 -2.04 4.91
N GLY A 169 12.62 -1.18 5.45
CA GLY A 169 14.07 -1.25 5.26
C GLY A 169 14.70 -2.46 5.95
N LEU A 170 14.19 -2.86 7.12
CA LEU A 170 14.58 -4.12 7.78
C LEU A 170 14.23 -5.32 6.89
N TYR A 171 13.00 -5.38 6.37
CA TYR A 171 12.56 -6.43 5.47
C TYR A 171 13.46 -6.53 4.23
N ILE A 172 13.65 -5.42 3.52
CA ILE A 172 14.52 -5.34 2.33
C ILE A 172 15.97 -5.70 2.69
N GLY A 173 16.45 -5.24 3.84
CA GLY A 173 17.83 -5.50 4.29
C GLY A 173 18.10 -6.96 4.63
N GLU A 174 17.15 -7.66 5.25
CA GLU A 174 17.28 -9.10 5.49
C GLU A 174 17.24 -9.90 4.18
N GLU A 175 16.37 -9.54 3.22
CA GLU A 175 16.38 -10.16 1.89
C GLU A 175 17.71 -9.92 1.16
N MET A 176 18.24 -8.69 1.19
CA MET A 176 19.55 -8.37 0.61
C MET A 176 20.67 -9.20 1.25
N LYS A 177 20.64 -9.35 2.56
CA LYS A 177 21.62 -10.14 3.30
C LYS A 177 21.55 -11.62 2.92
N GLU A 178 20.36 -12.19 2.78
CA GLU A 178 20.17 -13.57 2.36
C GLU A 178 20.74 -13.77 0.95
N TYR A 179 20.42 -12.86 0.04
CA TYR A 179 20.98 -12.88 -1.32
C TYR A 179 22.52 -12.80 -1.34
N LEU A 180 23.12 -12.03 -0.42
CA LEU A 180 24.57 -11.88 -0.31
C LEU A 180 25.31 -13.15 0.16
N LYS A 181 24.59 -14.18 0.64
CA LYS A 181 25.16 -15.48 1.02
C LYS A 181 25.36 -16.43 -0.17
N ASN A 182 24.79 -16.15 -1.32
CA ASN A 182 24.91 -16.99 -2.51
C ASN A 182 26.37 -17.17 -2.91
N ASP A 183 26.73 -18.37 -3.38
CA ASP A 183 28.12 -18.78 -3.70
C ASP A 183 28.78 -17.87 -4.73
N PHE A 184 28.06 -17.44 -5.76
CA PHE A 184 28.59 -16.54 -6.78
C PHE A 184 28.96 -15.15 -6.24
N VAL A 185 28.29 -14.67 -5.18
CA VAL A 185 28.64 -13.42 -4.49
C VAL A 185 29.87 -13.63 -3.62
N SER A 186 29.95 -14.79 -2.93
CA SER A 186 31.12 -15.14 -2.10
C SER A 186 32.37 -15.31 -2.94
N VAL A 187 32.29 -15.98 -4.08
CA VAL A 187 33.39 -16.08 -5.07
C VAL A 187 33.79 -14.70 -5.57
N SER A 188 32.84 -13.83 -5.92
CA SER A 188 33.16 -12.45 -6.33
C SER A 188 33.96 -11.69 -5.26
N ARG A 189 33.63 -11.89 -3.97
CA ARG A 189 34.39 -11.28 -2.84
C ARG A 189 35.79 -11.85 -2.73
N GLN A 190 35.97 -13.16 -2.90
CA GLN A 190 37.31 -13.82 -2.84
C GLN A 190 38.22 -13.32 -3.94
N ILE A 191 37.70 -13.00 -5.12
CA ILE A 191 38.45 -12.41 -6.25
C ILE A 191 38.75 -10.91 -6.02
N GLY A 192 38.23 -10.30 -4.91
CA GLY A 192 38.51 -8.92 -4.54
C GLY A 192 37.48 -7.89 -4.99
N ALA A 193 36.26 -8.32 -5.31
CA ALA A 193 35.17 -7.40 -5.68
C ALA A 193 34.83 -6.45 -4.53
N SER A 194 34.79 -5.15 -4.80
CA SER A 194 34.36 -4.13 -3.84
C SER A 194 32.87 -4.22 -3.49
N LYS A 195 32.47 -3.69 -2.32
CA LYS A 195 31.05 -3.60 -1.94
C LYS A 195 30.21 -2.88 -3.00
N TYR A 196 30.74 -1.81 -3.59
CA TYR A 196 30.08 -1.06 -4.67
C TYR A 196 29.84 -1.93 -5.91
N TYR A 197 30.83 -2.74 -6.30
CA TYR A 197 30.68 -3.67 -7.43
C TYR A 197 29.56 -4.70 -7.15
N ILE A 198 29.52 -5.27 -5.96
CA ILE A 198 28.48 -6.23 -5.55
C ILE A 198 27.09 -5.58 -5.60
N ILE A 199 26.96 -4.36 -5.08
CA ILE A 199 25.68 -3.62 -5.14
C ILE A 199 25.26 -3.40 -6.59
N LYS A 200 26.13 -2.87 -7.42
CA LYS A 200 25.81 -2.49 -8.80
C LYS A 200 25.56 -3.69 -9.71
N ARG A 201 26.34 -4.75 -9.56
CA ARG A 201 26.34 -5.91 -10.48
C ARG A 201 25.40 -7.03 -10.04
N HIS A 202 25.21 -7.22 -8.72
CA HIS A 202 24.44 -8.33 -8.17
C HIS A 202 23.14 -7.88 -7.51
N LEU A 203 23.17 -6.96 -6.56
CA LEU A 203 21.98 -6.55 -5.81
C LEU A 203 20.99 -5.75 -6.67
N ARG A 204 21.47 -4.69 -7.35
CA ARG A 204 20.59 -3.80 -8.12
C ARG A 204 19.73 -4.52 -9.19
N PRO A 205 20.29 -5.38 -10.06
CA PRO A 205 19.46 -6.06 -11.08
C PRO A 205 18.49 -7.05 -10.46
N GLN A 206 18.84 -7.73 -9.38
CA GLN A 206 17.96 -8.66 -8.68
C GLN A 206 16.78 -7.91 -8.04
N PHE A 207 17.07 -6.89 -7.25
CA PHE A 207 16.04 -6.14 -6.53
C PHE A 207 15.20 -5.22 -7.42
N SER A 208 15.64 -4.85 -8.63
CA SER A 208 14.85 -4.02 -9.53
C SER A 208 13.53 -4.66 -9.97
N ARG A 209 13.46 -5.98 -10.06
CA ARG A 209 12.23 -6.72 -10.37
C ARG A 209 11.29 -6.77 -9.16
N HIS A 210 11.84 -7.08 -7.99
CA HIS A 210 11.11 -7.07 -6.72
C HIS A 210 10.59 -5.66 -6.38
N ALA A 211 11.33 -4.61 -6.74
CA ALA A 211 10.96 -3.23 -6.44
C ALA A 211 9.60 -2.81 -7.03
N LEU A 212 9.25 -3.25 -8.25
CA LEU A 212 7.96 -2.94 -8.85
C LEU A 212 6.80 -3.62 -8.11
N VAL A 213 7.00 -4.88 -7.70
CA VAL A 213 6.01 -5.62 -6.92
C VAL A 213 5.83 -4.97 -5.56
N MET A 214 6.92 -4.73 -4.83
CA MET A 214 6.90 -4.07 -3.52
C MET A 214 6.29 -2.68 -3.59
N PHE A 215 6.58 -1.91 -4.65
CA PHE A 215 6.01 -0.59 -4.85
C PHE A 215 4.49 -0.64 -4.95
N SER A 216 3.92 -1.54 -5.76
CA SER A 216 2.48 -1.69 -5.86
C SER A 216 1.84 -2.17 -4.55
N GLU A 217 2.52 -3.04 -3.78
CA GLU A 217 2.09 -3.42 -2.42
C GLU A 217 2.08 -2.21 -1.47
N GLN A 218 3.10 -1.35 -1.53
CA GLN A 218 3.16 -0.14 -0.70
C GLN A 218 2.04 0.85 -1.03
N ILE A 219 1.57 0.94 -2.28
CA ILE A 219 0.40 1.75 -2.63
C ILE A 219 -0.85 1.20 -1.94
N SER A 220 -1.11 -0.12 -2.05
CA SER A 220 -2.26 -0.76 -1.38
C SER A 220 -2.21 -0.57 0.14
N GLN A 221 -1.05 -0.79 0.76
CA GLN A 221 -0.87 -0.60 2.20
C GLN A 221 -1.10 0.87 2.63
N THR A 222 -0.72 1.83 1.78
CA THR A 222 -0.98 3.24 2.06
C THR A 222 -2.47 3.54 2.01
N LEU A 223 -3.21 3.02 1.02
CA LEU A 223 -4.67 3.20 0.97
C LEU A 223 -5.37 2.59 2.19
N TYR A 224 -4.95 1.40 2.63
CA TYR A 224 -5.46 0.82 3.88
C TYR A 224 -5.19 1.72 5.11
N LEU A 225 -3.99 2.30 5.18
CA LEU A 225 -3.64 3.21 6.27
C LEU A 225 -4.49 4.48 6.24
N LEU A 226 -4.74 5.06 5.06
CA LEU A 226 -5.57 6.25 4.90
C LEU A 226 -7.02 5.99 5.36
N ILE A 227 -7.60 4.82 5.08
CA ILE A 227 -8.91 4.45 5.62
C ILE A 227 -8.90 4.46 7.15
N GLN A 228 -7.88 3.83 7.76
CA GLN A 228 -7.76 3.75 9.21
C GLN A 228 -7.58 5.14 9.86
N LEU A 229 -6.77 6.00 9.25
CA LEU A 229 -6.58 7.37 9.70
C LEU A 229 -7.85 8.21 9.53
N GLY A 230 -8.60 8.02 8.45
CA GLY A 230 -9.89 8.67 8.25
C GLY A 230 -10.90 8.36 9.34
N VAL A 231 -10.96 7.10 9.82
CA VAL A 231 -11.78 6.73 10.99
C VAL A 231 -11.34 7.46 12.26
N LEU A 232 -10.05 7.80 12.37
CA LEU A 232 -9.47 8.56 13.49
C LEU A 232 -9.49 10.08 13.28
N HIS A 233 -10.22 10.58 12.29
CA HIS A 233 -10.30 11.99 11.91
C HIS A 233 -8.97 12.63 11.50
N ILE A 234 -8.01 11.85 11.02
CA ILE A 234 -6.77 12.30 10.40
C ILE A 234 -6.90 12.09 8.89
N CYS A 235 -6.93 13.18 8.12
CA CYS A 235 -7.24 13.14 6.70
C CYS A 235 -6.26 13.99 5.90
N LEU A 236 -5.90 13.52 4.70
CA LEU A 236 -4.94 14.21 3.83
C LEU A 236 -5.39 15.64 3.50
N GLY A 237 -4.55 16.61 3.84
CA GLY A 237 -4.84 18.03 3.66
C GLY A 237 -5.64 18.65 4.81
N GLY A 238 -5.94 17.89 5.87
CA GLY A 238 -6.55 18.32 7.10
C GLY A 238 -8.08 18.50 7.03
N LEU A 239 -8.67 18.50 8.20
CA LEU A 239 -10.07 18.86 8.43
C LEU A 239 -10.10 20.20 9.13
N LYS A 240 -10.96 21.12 8.68
CA LYS A 240 -11.28 22.36 9.39
C LYS A 240 -12.64 22.28 10.03
N ILE A 241 -12.79 22.93 11.17
CA ILE A 241 -14.05 23.11 11.85
C ILE A 241 -14.61 24.46 11.41
N ALA A 242 -15.82 24.49 10.91
CA ALA A 242 -16.58 25.70 10.68
C ALA A 242 -17.88 25.64 11.48
N GLU A 243 -18.25 26.77 12.08
CA GLU A 243 -19.48 26.88 12.83
C GLU A 243 -20.59 27.35 11.88
N PHE A 244 -21.63 26.55 11.75
CA PHE A 244 -22.81 26.86 10.95
C PHE A 244 -24.01 27.00 11.87
N GLY A 245 -24.85 27.99 11.57
CA GLY A 245 -26.10 28.23 12.26
C GLY A 245 -26.24 29.65 12.78
N ILE A 246 -27.46 30.18 12.76
CA ILE A 246 -27.78 31.53 13.22
C ILE A 246 -28.10 31.55 14.73
N MET A 247 -28.58 30.41 15.29
CA MET A 247 -28.97 30.29 16.69
C MET A 247 -28.17 29.25 17.45
N GLU A 248 -27.70 28.19 16.81
CA GLU A 248 -26.86 27.16 17.41
C GLU A 248 -25.59 26.99 16.56
N HIS A 249 -24.44 27.29 17.16
CA HIS A 249 -23.15 27.05 16.53
C HIS A 249 -22.83 25.55 16.55
N ILE A 250 -23.27 24.83 15.52
CA ILE A 250 -22.94 23.41 15.37
C ILE A 250 -21.60 23.32 14.64
N PRO A 251 -20.54 22.80 15.28
CA PRO A 251 -19.26 22.63 14.62
C PRO A 251 -19.37 21.54 13.57
N GLU A 252 -19.11 21.89 12.33
CA GLU A 252 -19.03 20.94 11.22
C GLU A 252 -17.63 20.86 10.63
N TYR A 253 -17.21 19.65 10.31
CA TYR A 253 -15.91 19.41 9.68
C TYR A 253 -15.97 19.58 8.18
N PHE A 254 -14.95 20.25 7.63
CA PHE A 254 -14.76 20.45 6.21
C PHE A 254 -13.40 19.96 5.76
N SER A 255 -13.34 19.37 4.56
CA SER A 255 -12.10 19.06 3.86
C SER A 255 -11.92 19.93 2.65
N TYR A 256 -10.73 20.49 2.47
CA TYR A 256 -10.38 21.22 1.25
C TYR A 256 -10.07 20.28 0.07
N THR A 257 -9.60 19.08 0.37
CA THR A 257 -9.19 18.11 -0.65
C THR A 257 -10.33 17.23 -1.12
N ASN A 258 -11.41 17.10 -0.32
CA ASN A 258 -12.51 16.17 -0.52
C ASN A 258 -12.01 14.73 -0.80
N GLU A 259 -10.80 14.39 -0.28
CA GLU A 259 -10.24 13.06 -0.48
C GLU A 259 -11.13 12.01 0.21
N TRP A 260 -11.02 10.76 -0.21
CA TRP A 260 -11.99 9.73 0.16
C TRP A 260 -12.06 9.44 1.66
N ALA A 261 -10.92 9.46 2.37
CA ALA A 261 -10.90 9.24 3.81
C ALA A 261 -11.51 10.44 4.57
N ALA A 262 -11.30 11.68 4.07
CA ALA A 262 -11.93 12.87 4.61
C ALA A 262 -13.44 12.87 4.41
N THR A 263 -13.90 12.50 3.21
CA THR A 263 -15.35 12.36 2.92
C THR A 263 -16.01 11.31 3.83
N MET A 264 -15.33 10.19 4.06
CA MET A 264 -15.77 9.17 5.01
C MET A 264 -15.79 9.71 6.46
N SER A 265 -14.70 10.35 6.88
CA SER A 265 -14.48 10.86 8.24
C SER A 265 -15.54 11.86 8.65
N ILE A 266 -15.82 12.86 7.81
CA ILE A 266 -16.83 13.90 8.05
C ILE A 266 -18.23 13.28 8.28
N ASN A 267 -18.54 12.20 7.59
CA ASN A 267 -19.86 11.57 7.62
C ASN A 267 -19.95 10.36 8.56
N ILE A 268 -18.89 10.01 9.30
CA ILE A 268 -18.85 8.79 10.11
C ILE A 268 -19.92 8.76 11.20
N GLN A 269 -20.27 9.91 11.78
CA GLN A 269 -21.30 10.04 12.79
C GLN A 269 -22.70 9.79 12.24
N MET A 270 -22.90 9.96 10.93
CA MET A 270 -24.17 9.72 10.26
C MET A 270 -24.33 8.30 9.70
N VAL A 271 -23.42 7.39 9.99
CA VAL A 271 -23.41 6.01 9.45
C VAL A 271 -24.70 5.25 9.69
N PHE A 272 -25.38 5.50 10.82
CA PHE A 272 -26.65 4.82 11.15
C PHE A 272 -27.89 5.45 10.49
N LEU A 273 -27.81 6.72 10.12
CA LEU A 273 -28.90 7.44 9.47
C LEU A 273 -28.77 7.41 7.94
N HIS A 274 -27.56 7.65 7.46
CA HIS A 274 -27.21 7.80 6.05
C HIS A 274 -26.00 6.95 5.70
N THR A 275 -26.16 5.62 5.79
CA THR A 275 -25.08 4.63 5.61
C THR A 275 -24.28 4.82 4.31
N TRP A 276 -24.94 5.25 3.21
CA TRP A 276 -24.28 5.43 1.91
C TRP A 276 -23.20 6.50 1.92
N LEU A 277 -23.27 7.51 2.80
CA LEU A 277 -22.26 8.57 2.90
C LEU A 277 -20.89 8.04 3.32
N VAL A 278 -20.87 6.95 4.11
CA VAL A 278 -19.66 6.29 4.56
C VAL A 278 -19.31 5.11 3.64
N LEU A 279 -20.30 4.36 3.20
CA LEU A 279 -20.09 3.17 2.38
C LEU A 279 -19.56 3.52 0.99
N THR A 280 -20.02 4.60 0.39
CA THR A 280 -19.60 5.00 -0.97
C THR A 280 -18.11 5.31 -1.07
N PRO A 281 -17.48 6.16 -0.22
CA PRO A 281 -16.03 6.33 -0.20
C PRO A 281 -15.26 5.02 0.01
N LEU A 282 -15.77 4.14 0.87
CA LEU A 282 -15.16 2.82 1.12
C LEU A 282 -15.19 1.93 -0.14
N ILE A 283 -16.26 1.99 -0.94
CA ILE A 283 -16.34 1.28 -2.24
C ILE A 283 -15.29 1.82 -3.21
N PHE A 284 -15.07 3.15 -3.25
CA PHE A 284 -14.01 3.74 -4.07
C PHE A 284 -12.63 3.26 -3.64
N PHE A 285 -12.33 3.24 -2.33
CA PHE A 285 -11.11 2.65 -1.79
C PHE A 285 -10.96 1.17 -2.16
N ALA A 286 -12.01 0.37 -1.92
CA ALA A 286 -12.00 -1.06 -2.20
C ALA A 286 -11.73 -1.35 -3.69
N THR A 287 -12.36 -0.59 -4.58
CA THR A 287 -12.16 -0.71 -6.02
C THR A 287 -10.72 -0.35 -6.43
N ALA A 288 -10.17 0.74 -5.88
CA ALA A 288 -8.79 1.13 -6.15
C ALA A 288 -7.79 0.08 -5.63
N ILE A 289 -7.96 -0.38 -4.39
CA ILE A 289 -7.13 -1.43 -3.79
C ILE A 289 -7.23 -2.73 -4.59
N PHE A 290 -8.42 -3.13 -5.02
CA PHE A 290 -8.61 -4.30 -5.88
C PHE A 290 -7.82 -4.16 -7.19
N CYS A 291 -7.94 -3.02 -7.88
CA CYS A 291 -7.20 -2.75 -9.11
C CYS A 291 -5.68 -2.82 -8.91
N ILE A 292 -5.16 -2.21 -7.82
CA ILE A 292 -3.72 -2.23 -7.52
C ILE A 292 -3.26 -3.66 -7.18
N ASN A 293 -4.06 -4.43 -6.43
CA ASN A 293 -3.73 -5.81 -6.08
C ASN A 293 -3.73 -6.73 -7.31
N GLU A 294 -4.63 -6.52 -8.29
CA GLU A 294 -4.60 -7.26 -9.56
C GLU A 294 -3.33 -6.93 -10.38
N VAL A 295 -2.94 -5.65 -10.42
CA VAL A 295 -1.65 -5.25 -11.01
C VAL A 295 -0.48 -5.94 -10.29
N THR A 296 -0.49 -5.94 -8.95
CA THR A 296 0.55 -6.57 -8.13
C THR A 296 0.64 -8.08 -8.38
N ARG A 297 -0.50 -8.78 -8.43
CA ARG A 297 -0.57 -10.22 -8.73
C ARG A 297 0.06 -10.52 -10.08
N PHE A 298 -0.35 -9.78 -11.10
CA PHE A 298 0.19 -9.95 -12.43
C PHE A 298 1.72 -9.67 -12.52
N LEU A 299 2.19 -8.63 -11.81
CA LEU A 299 3.63 -8.35 -11.73
C LEU A 299 4.39 -9.49 -11.04
N LYS A 300 3.84 -10.10 -9.98
CA LYS A 300 4.43 -11.28 -9.31
C LYS A 300 4.56 -12.46 -10.28
N GLU A 301 3.47 -12.81 -10.96
CA GLU A 301 3.45 -13.91 -11.92
C GLU A 301 4.53 -13.72 -13.00
N VAL A 302 4.63 -12.53 -13.59
CA VAL A 302 5.53 -12.29 -14.71
C VAL A 302 6.99 -12.04 -14.31
N LEU A 303 7.22 -11.34 -13.20
CA LEU A 303 8.58 -10.92 -12.81
C LEU A 303 9.28 -11.89 -11.87
N LEU A 304 8.52 -12.66 -11.07
CA LEU A 304 9.08 -13.53 -10.03
C LEU A 304 8.93 -15.01 -10.36
N GLU A 305 7.81 -15.45 -10.93
CA GLU A 305 7.55 -16.88 -11.20
C GLU A 305 8.15 -17.37 -12.52
N ASP A 306 8.33 -16.50 -13.52
CA ASP A 306 8.92 -16.87 -14.83
C ASP A 306 10.41 -17.29 -14.75
N ASN A 307 11.05 -17.26 -13.54
CA ASN A 307 12.43 -17.65 -13.31
C ASN A 307 12.63 -19.03 -12.65
N HIS A 308 11.57 -19.73 -12.33
CA HIS A 308 11.61 -21.14 -12.02
C HIS A 308 10.93 -21.90 -13.16
N PRO A 309 11.68 -22.42 -14.18
CA PRO A 309 11.19 -23.57 -14.87
C PRO A 309 11.01 -24.62 -13.75
N VAL A 310 9.78 -24.97 -13.47
CA VAL A 310 9.50 -26.22 -12.78
C VAL A 310 10.11 -27.28 -13.68
N GLU A 311 11.36 -27.64 -13.45
CA GLU A 311 11.81 -28.97 -13.72
C GLU A 311 10.90 -29.83 -12.85
N GLU A 312 9.77 -30.22 -13.41
CA GLU A 312 9.14 -31.46 -13.03
C GLU A 312 10.26 -32.49 -13.16
N ALA A 313 10.92 -32.74 -12.03
CA ALA A 313 11.73 -33.92 -11.87
C ALA A 313 10.77 -35.06 -12.16
N LYS A 314 10.74 -35.51 -13.43
CA LYS A 314 10.22 -36.81 -13.78
C LYS A 314 10.85 -37.73 -12.77
N PRO A 315 10.06 -38.50 -12.01
CA PRO A 315 10.64 -39.47 -11.13
C PRO A 315 11.50 -40.34 -12.04
N HIS A 316 12.83 -40.23 -11.93
CA HIS A 316 13.72 -41.23 -12.46
C HIS A 316 13.27 -42.52 -11.76
N SER A 317 12.44 -43.32 -12.46
CA SER A 317 12.32 -44.70 -12.20
C SER A 317 13.73 -45.28 -12.41
N LYS A 318 14.51 -45.30 -11.34
CA LYS A 318 15.65 -46.16 -11.26
C LYS A 318 15.08 -47.56 -11.47
N GLN A 319 15.10 -48.03 -12.72
CA GLN A 319 15.07 -49.44 -12.97
C GLN A 319 16.25 -50.00 -12.20
N MET A 320 15.96 -50.66 -11.07
CA MET A 320 16.95 -51.56 -10.42
C MET A 320 17.41 -52.53 -11.50
N PRO A 321 18.71 -52.67 -11.70
CA PRO A 321 19.22 -53.76 -12.51
C PRO A 321 18.77 -55.09 -11.85
N PRO A 322 18.50 -56.14 -12.64
CA PRO A 322 18.03 -57.42 -12.14
C PRO A 322 19.03 -57.96 -11.13
N SER A 323 18.51 -58.51 -10.03
CA SER A 323 19.24 -59.01 -8.82
C SER A 323 20.20 -60.19 -9.05
N SER A 324 20.58 -60.49 -10.29
CA SER A 324 21.46 -61.61 -10.62
C SER A 324 22.92 -61.24 -10.89
N MET A 325 23.36 -60.00 -10.55
CA MET A 325 24.71 -59.55 -10.86
C MET A 325 25.53 -59.07 -9.64
N PHE A 326 25.12 -59.44 -8.44
CA PHE A 326 25.94 -59.29 -7.24
C PHE A 326 26.19 -60.67 -6.66
N ASP A 327 27.15 -61.42 -7.26
CA ASP A 327 27.88 -62.46 -6.53
C ASP A 327 28.67 -61.75 -5.43
N ASP A 328 28.37 -62.11 -4.19
CA ASP A 328 28.94 -61.56 -2.97
C ASP A 328 30.46 -61.81 -2.92
N PRO A 329 31.35 -60.83 -2.99
CA PRO A 329 32.80 -61.05 -2.87
C PRO A 329 33.26 -61.09 -1.40
N PHE A 330 32.36 -61.06 -0.42
CA PHE A 330 32.72 -61.10 1.01
C PHE A 330 32.11 -62.33 1.72
N THR A 331 32.59 -63.48 1.39
CA THR A 331 32.48 -64.67 2.29
C THR A 331 33.53 -64.57 3.36
N PHE A 332 33.11 -64.18 4.58
CA PHE A 332 33.95 -64.29 5.75
C PHE A 332 34.21 -65.82 5.99
N THR A 333 35.38 -66.34 5.68
CA THR A 333 35.85 -67.65 6.12
C THR A 333 36.04 -67.57 7.62
N ASN A 334 35.14 -68.28 8.34
CA ASN A 334 35.29 -68.63 9.76
C ASN A 334 36.46 -69.63 9.89
N ARG A 335 37.67 -69.15 10.20
CA ARG A 335 38.75 -69.96 10.65
C ARG A 335 38.59 -70.17 12.15
N SER A 336 38.14 -71.40 12.44
CA SER A 336 38.08 -72.02 13.75
C SER A 336 39.34 -71.80 14.57
N ARG A 337 39.10 -71.36 15.80
CA ARG A 337 40.06 -71.53 16.91
C ARG A 337 40.23 -73.01 17.17
N GLU A 338 41.31 -73.58 16.75
CA GLU A 338 41.91 -74.75 17.36
C GLU A 338 43.40 -74.65 17.10
N GLU A 339 44.18 -75.08 18.17
CA GLU A 339 45.61 -75.10 18.31
C GLU A 339 46.30 -73.82 18.83
N PHE A 340 46.39 -73.80 20.18
CA PHE A 340 47.70 -73.73 20.88
C PHE A 340 47.52 -74.15 22.34
N HIS A 341 48.08 -75.33 22.61
CA HIS A 341 48.60 -75.76 23.92
C HIS A 341 49.77 -74.93 24.32
#